data_4b3de022a5a4dfb297406004e3cf6bc1
#
_entry.id   4b3de022a5a4dfb297406004e3cf6bc1
#
_cell.length_a   1.000
_cell.length_b   1.000
_cell.length_c   1.000
_cell.angle_alpha   90.00
_cell.angle_beta   90.00
_cell.angle_gamma   90.00
#
_symmetry.space_group_name_H-M   'P 1'
#
loop_
_entity.id
_entity.type
_entity.pdbx_description
1 polymer ?
#
loop_
_entity_poly.entity_id
_entity_poly.type
_entity_poly.pdbx_seq_one_letter_code
_entity_poly.pdbx_strand_id
1 'polypeptide(L)'
;FGIGLVGRSATLDTKILTLTGPCGRSLRPTRRNVKTEDYPLTTPLFLYLPARRLPKIMREFLSYTRSPAAQLVIRRAGFVDQAPEEISIDFQGDRLANAISVTGEEITLETTRVMIGTLRKMRRLTTSFRFETGSVRLDAQSRSNVEQLASALEAGIYDGKSLVFIGFSDGKGPAAANLEISRRRAEVLPNAIAKATDTPAFDRSVVSLQPAGCRMSNGASCA
;
A
#
# COMPACT_ATOMS: atom_id res chain seq x y z
N PHE A 1 -7.04 -27.25 -22.87
CA PHE A 1 -7.21 -26.25 -21.79
C PHE A 1 -5.82 -25.81 -21.34
N GLY A 2 -5.62 -24.48 -21.23
CA GLY A 2 -4.34 -23.90 -20.80
C GLY A 2 -4.56 -22.84 -19.71
N ILE A 3 -3.53 -22.61 -18.88
CA ILE A 3 -3.46 -21.51 -17.92
C ILE A 3 -2.32 -20.61 -18.37
N GLY A 4 -2.58 -19.30 -18.48
CA GLY A 4 -1.59 -18.31 -18.89
C GLY A 4 -1.64 -17.05 -18.03
N LEU A 5 -0.58 -16.24 -18.10
CA LEU A 5 -0.52 -14.91 -17.52
C LEU A 5 -0.75 -13.87 -18.61
N VAL A 6 -1.72 -13.00 -18.40
CA VAL A 6 -2.02 -11.89 -19.31
C VAL A 6 -2.31 -10.63 -18.50
N GLY A 7 -2.10 -9.47 -19.12
CA GLY A 7 -2.52 -8.21 -18.51
C GLY A 7 -4.05 -8.17 -18.32
N ARG A 8 -4.53 -7.55 -17.27
CA ARG A 8 -5.96 -7.49 -16.96
C ARG A 8 -6.81 -6.92 -18.10
N SER A 9 -6.27 -5.97 -18.87
CA SER A 9 -6.93 -5.39 -20.05
C SER A 9 -7.01 -6.35 -21.25
N ALA A 10 -6.27 -7.46 -21.25
CA ALA A 10 -6.19 -8.44 -22.33
C ALA A 10 -6.87 -9.78 -22.00
N THR A 11 -7.68 -9.84 -20.95
CA THR A 11 -8.34 -11.08 -20.52
C THR A 11 -9.46 -11.54 -21.47
N LEU A 12 -10.04 -10.65 -22.28
CA LEU A 12 -11.13 -10.94 -23.19
C LEU A 12 -12.20 -11.84 -22.53
N ASP A 13 -12.58 -12.92 -23.17
CA ASP A 13 -13.56 -13.90 -22.69
C ASP A 13 -12.95 -15.02 -21.82
N THR A 14 -11.69 -14.86 -21.38
CA THR A 14 -11.05 -15.89 -20.55
C THR A 14 -11.53 -15.83 -19.09
N LYS A 15 -11.56 -16.99 -18.44
CA LYS A 15 -11.90 -17.08 -17.02
C LYS A 15 -10.73 -16.60 -16.15
N ILE A 16 -10.96 -15.52 -15.41
CA ILE A 16 -10.01 -15.03 -14.43
C ILE A 16 -10.04 -15.92 -13.19
N LEU A 17 -8.89 -16.51 -12.84
CA LEU A 17 -8.75 -17.38 -11.68
C LEU A 17 -8.55 -16.54 -10.40
N THR A 18 -9.11 -17.03 -9.30
CA THR A 18 -8.82 -16.54 -7.96
C THR A 18 -7.52 -17.18 -7.48
N LEU A 19 -6.62 -16.40 -6.93
CA LEU A 19 -5.39 -16.91 -6.32
C LEU A 19 -5.59 -17.06 -4.82
N THR A 20 -5.19 -18.22 -4.30
CA THR A 20 -5.19 -18.49 -2.86
C THR A 20 -3.75 -18.65 -2.40
N GLY A 21 -3.33 -17.80 -1.46
CA GLY A 21 -2.00 -17.86 -0.86
C GLY A 21 -1.93 -18.83 0.33
N PRO A 22 -0.73 -19.06 0.88
CA PRO A 22 -0.50 -19.90 2.06
C PRO A 22 -1.31 -19.51 3.30
N CYS A 23 -1.70 -18.24 3.37
CA CYS A 23 -2.53 -17.68 4.44
C CYS A 23 -4.03 -17.93 4.28
N GLY A 24 -4.45 -18.82 3.36
CA GLY A 24 -5.85 -19.12 3.11
C GLY A 24 -6.66 -17.99 2.44
N ARG A 25 -6.03 -16.84 2.22
CA ARG A 25 -6.67 -15.68 1.62
C ARG A 25 -6.82 -15.85 0.12
N SER A 26 -8.06 -15.74 -0.37
CA SER A 26 -8.39 -15.85 -1.79
C SER A 26 -8.62 -14.48 -2.41
N LEU A 27 -7.85 -14.13 -3.43
CA LEU A 27 -7.85 -12.81 -4.05
C LEU A 27 -8.08 -12.90 -5.55
N ARG A 28 -8.94 -12.04 -6.04
CA ARG A 28 -9.15 -11.81 -7.48
C ARG A 28 -8.44 -10.51 -7.90
N PRO A 29 -8.00 -10.37 -9.16
CA PRO A 29 -7.36 -9.17 -9.67
C PRO A 29 -8.36 -8.03 -9.91
N THR A 30 -9.13 -7.70 -8.89
CA THR A 30 -10.00 -6.51 -8.94
C THR A 30 -9.13 -5.25 -8.90
N ARG A 31 -9.63 -4.14 -9.46
CA ARG A 31 -8.92 -2.85 -9.39
C ARG A 31 -8.50 -2.52 -7.95
N ARG A 32 -9.37 -2.76 -6.98
CA ARG A 32 -9.08 -2.54 -5.56
C ARG A 32 -7.91 -3.38 -5.07
N ASN A 33 -7.94 -4.69 -5.29
CA ASN A 33 -6.90 -5.60 -4.80
C ASN A 33 -5.54 -5.36 -5.46
N VAL A 34 -5.53 -4.91 -6.72
CA VAL A 34 -4.32 -4.51 -7.43
C VAL A 34 -3.81 -3.17 -6.87
N LYS A 35 -4.71 -2.20 -6.65
CA LYS A 35 -4.37 -0.87 -6.15
C LYS A 35 -3.82 -0.88 -4.72
N THR A 36 -4.35 -1.76 -3.88
CA THR A 36 -3.85 -1.98 -2.51
C THR A 36 -2.60 -2.85 -2.45
N GLU A 37 -2.16 -3.36 -3.61
CA GLU A 37 -1.07 -4.34 -3.72
C GLU A 37 -1.32 -5.63 -2.94
N ASP A 38 -2.58 -5.92 -2.63
CA ASP A 38 -2.98 -7.16 -1.96
C ASP A 38 -2.93 -8.36 -2.92
N TYR A 39 -3.17 -8.13 -4.24
CA TYR A 39 -3.07 -9.17 -5.25
C TYR A 39 -1.61 -9.42 -5.61
N PRO A 40 -1.10 -10.67 -5.53
CA PRO A 40 0.34 -10.92 -5.58
C PRO A 40 0.97 -10.75 -6.98
N LEU A 41 0.17 -10.82 -8.05
CA LEU A 41 0.66 -10.68 -9.43
C LEU A 41 0.42 -9.25 -9.94
N THR A 42 0.95 -8.27 -9.25
CA THR A 42 0.91 -6.86 -9.69
C THR A 42 2.23 -6.47 -10.31
N THR A 43 2.17 -5.69 -11.39
CA THR A 43 3.36 -5.15 -12.05
C THR A 43 3.19 -3.64 -12.19
N PRO A 44 3.99 -2.83 -11.49
CA PRO A 44 3.99 -1.39 -11.66
C PRO A 44 4.60 -1.01 -13.01
N LEU A 45 4.05 0.03 -13.63
CA LEU A 45 4.61 0.65 -14.83
C LEU A 45 5.40 1.89 -14.42
N PHE A 46 6.66 1.97 -14.87
CA PHE A 46 7.56 3.06 -14.57
C PHE A 46 7.86 3.90 -15.80
N LEU A 47 7.89 5.21 -15.61
CA LEU A 47 8.40 6.15 -16.58
C LEU A 47 9.87 6.46 -16.22
N TYR A 48 10.79 6.09 -17.10
CA TYR A 48 12.21 6.35 -16.90
C TYR A 48 12.62 7.68 -17.53
N LEU A 49 13.30 8.49 -16.75
CA LEU A 49 13.71 9.83 -17.12
C LEU A 49 15.22 10.01 -16.90
N PRO A 50 15.91 10.80 -17.73
CA PRO A 50 17.30 11.11 -17.48
C PRO A 50 17.45 11.95 -16.20
N ALA A 51 18.52 11.70 -15.43
CA ALA A 51 18.83 12.39 -14.17
C ALA A 51 19.28 13.86 -14.35
N ARG A 52 19.12 14.43 -15.53
CA ARG A 52 19.46 15.84 -15.83
C ARG A 52 18.23 16.73 -15.71
N ARG A 53 18.45 18.07 -15.69
CA ARG A 53 17.34 19.02 -15.73
C ARG A 53 16.50 18.81 -17.00
N LEU A 54 15.23 18.51 -16.78
CA LEU A 54 14.29 18.22 -17.86
C LEU A 54 13.83 19.53 -18.54
N PRO A 55 13.59 19.53 -19.86
CA PRO A 55 12.89 20.61 -20.55
C PRO A 55 11.53 20.93 -19.92
N LYS A 56 11.04 22.15 -20.12
CA LYS A 56 9.77 22.62 -19.52
C LYS A 56 8.61 21.68 -19.85
N ILE A 57 8.45 21.30 -21.12
CA ILE A 57 7.37 20.41 -21.57
C ILE A 57 7.38 19.04 -20.86
N MET A 58 8.57 18.49 -20.60
CA MET A 58 8.69 17.22 -19.88
C MET A 58 8.29 17.36 -18.41
N ARG A 59 8.62 18.48 -17.77
CA ARG A 59 8.20 18.76 -16.40
C ARG A 59 6.68 18.93 -16.31
N GLU A 60 6.08 19.64 -17.26
CA GLU A 60 4.62 19.80 -17.36
C GLU A 60 3.92 18.47 -17.62
N PHE A 61 4.46 17.64 -18.50
CA PHE A 61 3.94 16.29 -18.71
C PHE A 61 3.99 15.44 -17.42
N LEU A 62 5.10 15.47 -16.68
CA LEU A 62 5.21 14.76 -15.41
C LEU A 62 4.21 15.28 -14.37
N SER A 63 4.05 16.58 -14.28
CA SER A 63 3.03 17.19 -13.42
C SER A 63 1.63 16.73 -13.82
N TYR A 64 1.34 16.73 -15.14
CA TYR A 64 0.07 16.23 -15.65
C TYR A 64 -0.18 14.77 -15.30
N THR A 65 0.82 13.88 -15.43
CA THR A 65 0.64 12.44 -15.11
C THR A 65 0.19 12.17 -13.68
N ARG A 66 0.47 13.09 -12.76
CA ARG A 66 0.05 13.03 -11.35
C ARG A 66 -1.32 13.67 -11.10
N SER A 67 -1.83 14.44 -12.05
CA SER A 67 -3.10 15.14 -11.89
C SER A 67 -4.31 14.21 -11.82
N PRO A 68 -5.41 14.60 -11.15
CA PRO A 68 -6.64 13.81 -11.13
C PRO A 68 -7.18 13.49 -12.52
N ALA A 69 -6.99 14.40 -13.49
CA ALA A 69 -7.40 14.20 -14.88
C ALA A 69 -6.63 13.04 -15.53
N ALA A 70 -5.30 13.00 -15.36
CA ALA A 70 -4.48 11.88 -15.86
C ALA A 70 -4.82 10.58 -15.18
N GLN A 71 -5.06 10.57 -13.87
CA GLN A 71 -5.45 9.37 -13.13
C GLN A 71 -6.79 8.79 -13.65
N LEU A 72 -7.72 9.65 -14.08
CA LEU A 72 -8.95 9.22 -14.74
C LEU A 72 -8.68 8.60 -16.12
N VAL A 73 -7.79 9.18 -16.92
CA VAL A 73 -7.39 8.65 -18.23
C VAL A 73 -6.73 7.27 -18.06
N ILE A 74 -5.79 7.12 -17.13
CA ILE A 74 -5.14 5.84 -16.80
C ILE A 74 -6.19 4.77 -16.47
N ARG A 75 -7.18 5.12 -15.65
CA ARG A 75 -8.28 4.21 -15.29
C ARG A 75 -9.15 3.82 -16.49
N ARG A 76 -9.48 4.77 -17.35
CA ARG A 76 -10.26 4.52 -18.58
C ARG A 76 -9.52 3.66 -19.59
N ALA A 77 -8.20 3.75 -19.62
CA ALA A 77 -7.32 2.90 -20.43
C ALA A 77 -7.18 1.46 -19.88
N GLY A 78 -7.89 1.10 -18.80
CA GLY A 78 -7.86 -0.24 -18.21
C GLY A 78 -6.74 -0.50 -17.20
N PHE A 79 -5.91 0.50 -16.91
CA PHE A 79 -4.87 0.41 -15.89
C PHE A 79 -5.40 0.79 -14.50
N VAL A 80 -4.60 0.52 -13.48
CA VAL A 80 -4.90 0.92 -12.11
C VAL A 80 -4.20 2.26 -11.81
N ASP A 81 -5.01 3.25 -11.49
CA ASP A 81 -4.54 4.59 -11.13
C ASP A 81 -3.95 4.63 -9.72
N GLN A 82 -3.17 5.67 -9.39
CA GLN A 82 -2.50 5.84 -8.11
C GLN A 82 -3.23 6.78 -7.15
N ALA A 83 -4.35 7.40 -7.55
CA ALA A 83 -5.08 8.32 -6.66
C ALA A 83 -5.52 7.59 -5.38
N PRO A 84 -5.22 8.12 -4.18
CA PRO A 84 -5.63 7.48 -2.93
C PRO A 84 -7.16 7.37 -2.82
N GLU A 85 -7.65 6.20 -2.41
CA GLU A 85 -9.08 5.94 -2.18
C GLU A 85 -9.28 5.32 -0.80
N GLU A 86 -10.40 5.63 -0.16
CA GLU A 86 -10.76 5.04 1.13
C GLU A 86 -11.50 3.70 0.93
N ILE A 87 -11.12 2.72 1.74
CA ILE A 87 -11.75 1.40 1.78
C ILE A 87 -12.38 1.21 3.16
N SER A 88 -13.66 0.80 3.20
CA SER A 88 -14.31 0.41 4.45
C SER A 88 -13.59 -0.77 5.10
N ILE A 89 -13.60 -0.80 6.44
CA ILE A 89 -13.05 -1.91 7.23
C ILE A 89 -13.74 -3.24 6.91
N ASP A 90 -15.00 -3.23 6.46
CA ASP A 90 -15.76 -4.43 6.10
C ASP A 90 -15.05 -5.25 5.02
N PHE A 91 -14.31 -4.60 4.12
CA PHE A 91 -13.50 -5.26 3.10
C PHE A 91 -12.17 -5.80 3.64
N GLN A 92 -11.86 -5.62 4.92
CA GLN A 92 -10.67 -6.11 5.58
C GLN A 92 -10.97 -7.33 6.50
N GLY A 93 -12.21 -7.82 6.51
CA GLY A 93 -12.64 -8.91 7.39
C GLY A 93 -11.75 -10.15 7.33
N ASP A 94 -11.47 -10.66 6.13
CA ASP A 94 -10.58 -11.82 5.94
C ASP A 94 -9.16 -11.57 6.45
N ARG A 95 -8.65 -10.33 6.28
CA ARG A 95 -7.32 -9.93 6.77
C ARG A 95 -7.28 -9.92 8.30
N LEU A 96 -8.32 -9.39 8.92
CA LEU A 96 -8.44 -9.35 10.38
C LEU A 96 -8.64 -10.75 10.97
N ALA A 97 -9.46 -11.58 10.34
CA ALA A 97 -9.65 -12.99 10.73
C ALA A 97 -8.32 -13.76 10.61
N ASN A 98 -7.57 -13.57 9.51
CA ASN A 98 -6.26 -14.17 9.36
C ASN A 98 -5.27 -13.69 10.44
N ALA A 99 -5.26 -12.40 10.78
CA ALA A 99 -4.42 -11.86 11.84
C ALA A 99 -4.69 -12.52 13.20
N ILE A 100 -5.95 -12.82 13.49
CA ILE A 100 -6.33 -13.56 14.70
C ILE A 100 -5.86 -15.02 14.64
N SER A 101 -5.99 -15.69 13.49
CA SER A 101 -5.66 -17.12 13.34
C SER A 101 -4.16 -17.43 13.44
N VAL A 102 -3.30 -16.43 13.22
CA VAL A 102 -1.83 -16.58 13.27
C VAL A 102 -1.21 -16.01 14.54
N THR A 103 -2.01 -15.73 15.57
CA THR A 103 -1.49 -15.34 16.89
C THR A 103 -0.69 -16.51 17.51
N GLY A 104 0.39 -16.17 18.21
CA GLY A 104 1.30 -17.13 18.86
C GLY A 104 2.10 -16.49 19.98
N GLU A 105 3.25 -17.07 20.31
CA GLU A 105 4.09 -16.56 21.41
C GLU A 105 4.61 -15.14 21.20
N GLU A 106 5.01 -14.81 19.96
CA GLU A 106 5.56 -13.48 19.64
C GLU A 106 4.47 -12.42 19.44
N ILE A 107 3.30 -12.81 18.93
CA ILE A 107 2.16 -11.92 18.67
C ILE A 107 0.96 -12.44 19.47
N THR A 108 0.72 -11.82 20.58
CA THR A 108 -0.34 -12.25 21.48
C THR A 108 -1.73 -11.88 20.94
N LEU A 109 -2.73 -12.64 21.35
CA LEU A 109 -4.14 -12.32 21.05
C LEU A 109 -4.51 -10.92 21.57
N GLU A 110 -3.94 -10.48 22.68
CA GLU A 110 -4.19 -9.15 23.23
C GLU A 110 -3.66 -8.05 22.33
N THR A 111 -2.42 -8.16 21.84
CA THR A 111 -1.86 -7.22 20.87
C THR A 111 -2.72 -7.14 19.60
N THR A 112 -3.19 -8.30 19.12
CA THR A 112 -4.07 -8.36 17.95
C THR A 112 -5.44 -7.73 18.21
N ARG A 113 -6.02 -7.90 19.39
CA ARG A 113 -7.27 -7.25 19.81
C ARG A 113 -7.13 -5.73 19.86
N VAL A 114 -6.05 -5.22 20.44
CA VAL A 114 -5.77 -3.78 20.48
C VAL A 114 -5.67 -3.21 19.06
N MET A 115 -4.93 -3.89 18.19
CA MET A 115 -4.81 -3.52 16.77
C MET A 115 -6.18 -3.45 16.09
N ILE A 116 -6.96 -4.52 16.16
CA ILE A 116 -8.29 -4.58 15.55
C ILE A 116 -9.22 -3.53 16.15
N GLY A 117 -9.19 -3.37 17.48
CA GLY A 117 -9.97 -2.36 18.19
C GLY A 117 -9.70 -0.93 17.72
N THR A 118 -8.46 -0.64 17.38
CA THR A 118 -8.03 0.64 16.81
C THR A 118 -8.48 0.77 15.37
N LEU A 119 -8.20 -0.22 14.54
CA LEU A 119 -8.42 -0.16 13.09
C LEU A 119 -9.90 -0.22 12.69
N ARG A 120 -10.75 -0.90 13.47
CA ARG A 120 -12.19 -1.05 13.14
C ARG A 120 -12.95 0.27 13.02
N LYS A 121 -12.42 1.34 13.61
CA LYS A 121 -13.00 2.68 13.57
C LYS A 121 -12.47 3.52 12.41
N MET A 122 -11.54 2.99 11.64
CA MET A 122 -10.82 3.71 10.59
C MET A 122 -11.20 3.20 9.21
N ARG A 123 -10.81 3.95 8.20
CA ARG A 123 -10.87 3.54 6.81
C ARG A 123 -9.45 3.35 6.29
N ARG A 124 -9.21 2.26 5.58
CA ARG A 124 -7.91 2.03 4.95
C ARG A 124 -7.80 2.85 3.67
N LEU A 125 -6.68 3.52 3.47
CA LEU A 125 -6.33 4.05 2.16
C LEU A 125 -5.82 2.93 1.24
N THR A 126 -6.07 3.07 -0.05
CA THR A 126 -5.53 2.14 -1.07
C THR A 126 -4.02 2.27 -1.25
N THR A 127 -3.44 3.31 -0.68
CA THR A 127 -2.01 3.60 -0.78
C THR A 127 -1.22 2.72 0.18
N SER A 128 -0.25 1.99 -0.35
CA SER A 128 0.72 1.19 0.41
C SER A 128 2.12 1.75 0.19
N PHE A 129 2.99 1.59 1.20
CA PHE A 129 4.37 2.06 1.15
C PHE A 129 5.30 0.88 1.42
N ARG A 130 6.19 0.62 0.46
CA ARG A 130 7.20 -0.44 0.55
C ARG A 130 8.57 0.17 0.74
N PHE A 131 9.41 -0.59 1.40
CA PHE A 131 10.78 -0.20 1.71
C PHE A 131 11.76 -1.17 1.06
N GLU A 132 12.91 -0.68 0.73
CA GLU A 132 14.01 -1.54 0.31
C GLU A 132 14.35 -2.55 1.41
N THR A 133 14.80 -3.73 1.02
CA THR A 133 15.09 -4.82 1.97
C THR A 133 16.05 -4.38 3.06
N GLY A 134 15.70 -4.65 4.32
CA GLY A 134 16.51 -4.27 5.49
C GLY A 134 16.63 -2.76 5.73
N SER A 135 15.82 -1.93 5.08
CA SER A 135 15.95 -0.48 5.08
C SER A 135 14.64 0.22 5.50
N VAL A 136 14.75 1.50 5.83
CA VAL A 136 13.64 2.45 5.96
C VAL A 136 13.54 3.38 4.73
N ARG A 137 14.29 3.09 3.67
CA ARG A 137 14.26 3.83 2.41
C ARG A 137 13.12 3.34 1.54
N LEU A 138 12.26 4.26 1.12
CA LEU A 138 11.13 3.98 0.25
C LEU A 138 11.60 3.53 -1.14
N ASP A 139 10.95 2.52 -1.71
CA ASP A 139 11.16 2.12 -3.10
C ASP A 139 10.62 3.17 -4.09
N ALA A 140 10.83 2.96 -5.39
CA ALA A 140 10.42 3.92 -6.42
C ALA A 140 8.90 4.10 -6.49
N GLN A 141 8.12 3.02 -6.33
CA GLN A 141 6.66 3.06 -6.31
C GLN A 141 6.17 3.86 -5.10
N SER A 142 6.72 3.61 -3.94
CA SER A 142 6.32 4.27 -2.69
C SER A 142 6.66 5.76 -2.68
N ARG A 143 7.76 6.16 -3.31
CA ARG A 143 8.04 7.60 -3.51
C ARG A 143 6.96 8.30 -4.34
N SER A 144 6.50 7.66 -5.42
CA SER A 144 5.35 8.16 -6.20
C SER A 144 4.07 8.20 -5.38
N ASN A 145 3.83 7.18 -4.54
CA ASN A 145 2.67 7.14 -3.65
C ASN A 145 2.69 8.26 -2.59
N VAL A 146 3.88 8.64 -2.09
CA VAL A 146 4.03 9.81 -1.21
C VAL A 146 3.59 11.08 -1.92
N GLU A 147 4.04 11.30 -3.17
CA GLU A 147 3.66 12.48 -3.95
C GLU A 147 2.15 12.51 -4.24
N GLN A 148 1.53 11.37 -4.55
CA GLN A 148 0.09 11.29 -4.77
C GLN A 148 -0.71 11.58 -3.49
N LEU A 149 -0.27 11.08 -2.35
CA LEU A 149 -0.91 11.37 -1.07
C LEU A 149 -0.73 12.84 -0.67
N ALA A 150 0.47 13.40 -0.87
CA ALA A 150 0.74 14.83 -0.64
C ALA A 150 -0.21 15.71 -1.48
N SER A 151 -0.33 15.43 -2.78
CA SER A 151 -1.26 16.16 -3.67
C SER A 151 -2.72 16.02 -3.25
N ALA A 152 -3.12 14.87 -2.71
CA ALA A 152 -4.48 14.67 -2.20
C ALA A 152 -4.73 15.47 -0.90
N LEU A 153 -3.72 15.62 -0.04
CA LEU A 153 -3.78 16.47 1.15
C LEU A 153 -3.87 17.95 0.77
N GLU A 154 -3.03 18.40 -0.18
CA GLU A 154 -3.09 19.77 -0.70
C GLU A 154 -4.43 20.13 -1.35
N ALA A 155 -5.07 19.14 -1.98
CA ALA A 155 -6.41 19.30 -2.55
C ALA A 155 -7.53 19.28 -1.50
N GLY A 156 -7.23 19.16 -0.20
CA GLY A 156 -8.22 19.14 0.89
C GLY A 156 -9.06 17.88 0.99
N ILE A 157 -8.70 16.78 0.28
CA ILE A 157 -9.50 15.54 0.25
C ILE A 157 -9.63 14.91 1.64
N TYR A 158 -8.64 15.14 2.49
CA TYR A 158 -8.58 14.59 3.85
C TYR A 158 -8.69 15.65 4.94
N ASP A 159 -9.21 16.83 4.64
CA ASP A 159 -9.43 17.88 5.63
C ASP A 159 -10.34 17.39 6.77
N GLY A 160 -9.94 17.72 7.99
CA GLY A 160 -10.64 17.28 9.20
C GLY A 160 -10.52 15.79 9.52
N LYS A 161 -9.63 15.05 8.81
CA LYS A 161 -9.33 13.65 9.10
C LYS A 161 -7.93 13.48 9.69
N SER A 162 -7.80 12.56 10.63
CA SER A 162 -6.51 12.14 11.15
C SER A 162 -5.96 10.96 10.34
N LEU A 163 -4.70 11.04 9.92
CA LEU A 163 -4.01 9.95 9.21
C LEU A 163 -3.21 9.10 10.18
N VAL A 164 -3.43 7.79 10.13
CA VAL A 164 -2.70 6.81 10.95
C VAL A 164 -1.77 6.02 10.04
N PHE A 165 -0.47 6.05 10.35
CA PHE A 165 0.56 5.29 9.64
C PHE A 165 0.92 4.05 10.42
N ILE A 166 0.82 2.89 9.78
CA ILE A 166 1.07 1.59 10.41
C ILE A 166 2.23 0.94 9.69
N GLY A 167 3.31 0.66 10.42
CA GLY A 167 4.48 -0.03 9.91
C GLY A 167 4.41 -1.52 10.17
N PHE A 168 4.85 -2.30 9.18
CA PHE A 168 5.00 -3.75 9.29
C PHE A 168 6.43 -4.16 8.93
N SER A 169 6.87 -5.26 9.51
CA SER A 169 8.09 -5.99 9.11
C SER A 169 7.73 -7.39 8.65
N ASP A 170 8.64 -8.07 7.98
CA ASP A 170 8.51 -9.51 7.76
C ASP A 170 8.76 -10.26 9.09
N GLY A 171 8.25 -11.49 9.18
CA GLY A 171 8.44 -12.33 10.38
C GLY A 171 9.82 -13.01 10.45
N LYS A 172 10.85 -12.47 9.81
CA LYS A 172 12.22 -13.01 9.82
C LYS A 172 13.07 -12.29 10.87
N GLY A 173 13.77 -13.06 11.70
CA GLY A 173 14.66 -12.53 12.73
C GLY A 173 13.96 -12.23 14.06
N PRO A 174 14.69 -11.61 15.01
CA PRO A 174 14.18 -11.35 16.37
C PRO A 174 12.98 -10.39 16.39
N ALA A 175 11.96 -10.71 17.18
CA ALA A 175 10.74 -9.91 17.30
C ALA A 175 11.01 -8.43 17.67
N ALA A 176 11.94 -8.19 18.58
CA ALA A 176 12.31 -6.83 19.00
C ALA A 176 12.90 -6.00 17.84
N ALA A 177 13.74 -6.61 17.00
CA ALA A 177 14.30 -5.93 15.82
C ALA A 177 13.21 -5.65 14.77
N ASN A 178 12.27 -6.58 14.59
CA ASN A 178 11.14 -6.43 13.70
C ASN A 178 10.19 -5.32 14.16
N LEU A 179 9.92 -5.22 15.45
CA LEU A 179 9.12 -4.15 16.02
C LEU A 179 9.81 -2.79 15.81
N GLU A 180 11.11 -2.70 16.07
CA GLU A 180 11.85 -1.45 15.89
C GLU A 180 11.87 -1.00 14.41
N ILE A 181 12.11 -1.90 13.46
CA ILE A 181 12.11 -1.51 12.04
C ILE A 181 10.69 -1.12 11.57
N SER A 182 9.63 -1.79 12.07
CA SER A 182 8.26 -1.43 11.75
C SER A 182 7.92 -0.03 12.28
N ARG A 183 8.35 0.32 13.49
CA ARG A 183 8.20 1.65 14.07
C ARG A 183 8.89 2.71 13.23
N ARG A 184 10.16 2.50 12.92
CA ARG A 184 10.95 3.42 12.09
C ARG A 184 10.37 3.62 10.69
N ARG A 185 9.82 2.57 10.08
CA ARG A 185 9.13 2.65 8.78
C ARG A 185 7.87 3.51 8.87
N ALA A 186 7.07 3.35 9.92
CA ALA A 186 5.90 4.19 10.13
C ALA A 186 6.26 5.67 10.37
N GLU A 187 7.35 5.96 11.08
CA GLU A 187 7.81 7.32 11.40
C GLU A 187 8.39 8.07 10.20
N VAL A 188 8.97 7.37 9.23
CA VAL A 188 9.54 8.00 8.02
C VAL A 188 8.45 8.61 7.13
N LEU A 189 7.27 7.99 7.06
CA LEU A 189 6.20 8.39 6.13
C LEU A 189 5.67 9.79 6.37
N PRO A 190 5.27 10.20 7.60
CA PRO A 190 4.81 11.56 7.85
C PRO A 190 5.81 12.63 7.44
N ASN A 191 7.11 12.36 7.67
CA ASN A 191 8.17 13.28 7.31
C ASN A 191 8.38 13.34 5.78
N ALA A 192 8.26 12.21 5.08
CA ALA A 192 8.35 12.16 3.62
C ALA A 192 7.19 12.93 2.98
N ILE A 193 5.96 12.76 3.49
CA ILE A 193 4.77 13.47 3.02
C ILE A 193 4.90 14.97 3.30
N ALA A 194 5.31 15.36 4.53
CA ALA A 194 5.48 16.76 4.89
C ALA A 194 6.56 17.50 4.07
N LYS A 195 7.53 16.76 3.51
CA LYS A 195 8.52 17.33 2.57
C LYS A 195 8.00 17.43 1.14
N ALA A 196 6.97 16.66 0.80
CA ALA A 196 6.39 16.61 -0.54
C ALA A 196 5.16 17.51 -0.69
N THR A 197 4.70 18.16 0.39
CA THR A 197 3.54 19.05 0.40
C THR A 197 3.89 20.42 0.96
N ASP A 198 3.29 21.47 0.42
CA ASP A 198 3.32 22.84 0.95
C ASP A 198 2.20 23.06 1.99
N THR A 199 1.37 22.06 2.27
CA THR A 199 0.27 22.16 3.24
C THR A 199 0.82 22.22 4.67
N PRO A 200 0.30 23.11 5.53
CA PRO A 200 0.63 23.12 6.96
C PRO A 200 0.30 21.78 7.62
N ALA A 201 0.95 21.48 8.73
CA ALA A 201 0.90 20.19 9.39
C ALA A 201 -0.50 19.54 9.41
N PHE A 202 -0.64 18.39 8.77
CA PHE A 202 -1.84 17.58 8.84
C PHE A 202 -1.87 16.75 10.14
N ASP A 203 -3.07 16.46 10.65
CA ASP A 203 -3.24 15.62 11.84
C ASP A 203 -2.79 14.18 11.56
N ARG A 204 -1.84 13.70 12.35
CA ARG A 204 -1.18 12.41 12.14
C ARG A 204 -0.90 11.68 13.44
N SER A 205 -1.07 10.38 13.40
CA SER A 205 -0.57 9.48 14.43
C SER A 205 0.24 8.33 13.82
N VAL A 206 1.21 7.84 14.56
CA VAL A 206 2.08 6.73 14.14
C VAL A 206 1.83 5.56 15.06
N VAL A 207 1.46 4.42 14.50
CA VAL A 207 1.24 3.18 15.23
C VAL A 207 2.19 2.12 14.67
N SER A 208 3.02 1.56 15.55
CA SER A 208 3.84 0.40 15.26
C SER A 208 3.09 -0.87 15.64
N LEU A 209 2.99 -1.79 14.70
CA LEU A 209 2.38 -3.08 14.94
C LEU A 209 3.34 -4.18 14.49
N GLN A 210 3.51 -5.21 15.32
CA GLN A 210 4.11 -6.45 14.85
C GLN A 210 3.12 -7.12 13.88
N PRO A 211 3.56 -7.53 12.69
CA PRO A 211 2.68 -8.24 11.79
C PRO A 211 2.31 -9.58 12.41
N ALA A 212 1.04 -9.91 12.42
CA ALA A 212 0.60 -11.28 12.57
C ALA A 212 1.15 -12.04 11.34
N GLY A 213 2.25 -12.73 11.54
CA GLY A 213 3.08 -13.25 10.46
C GLY A 213 2.46 -14.44 9.77
N CYS A 214 1.83 -14.23 8.63
CA CYS A 214 1.72 -15.28 7.64
C CYS A 214 2.98 -15.25 6.76
N ARG A 215 3.76 -16.32 6.76
CA ARG A 215 4.90 -16.51 5.85
C ARG A 215 4.42 -17.05 4.52
N MET A 216 4.69 -16.36 3.43
CA MET A 216 4.73 -17.00 2.12
C MET A 216 6.00 -17.86 2.01
N SER A 217 5.91 -18.99 1.31
CA SER A 217 7.05 -19.90 1.07
C SER A 217 8.24 -19.23 0.37
N ASN A 218 8.03 -18.09 -0.28
CA ASN A 218 9.05 -17.27 -0.95
C ASN A 218 9.58 -16.11 -0.09
N GLY A 219 9.21 -16.05 1.19
CA GLY A 219 9.67 -15.03 2.12
C GLY A 219 8.96 -13.67 2.03
N ALA A 220 7.92 -13.54 1.20
CA ALA A 220 7.06 -12.35 1.20
C ALA A 220 6.11 -12.40 2.40
N SER A 221 5.96 -11.29 3.12
CA SER A 221 4.96 -11.14 4.17
C SER A 221 3.58 -10.95 3.55
N CYS A 222 2.55 -11.52 4.16
CA CYS A 222 1.18 -11.15 3.86
C CYS A 222 0.92 -9.76 4.49
N ALA A 223 1.22 -8.71 3.74
CA ALA A 223 0.90 -7.34 4.14
C ALA A 223 -0.60 -7.07 4.05
#